data_47a99d97bfdc787f9617bba032397003
#
_entry.id   47a99d97bfdc787f9617bba032397003
#
_cell.length_a   1.000
_cell.length_b   1.000
_cell.length_c   1.000
_cell.angle_alpha   90.00
_cell.angle_beta   90.00
_cell.angle_gamma   90.00
#
_symmetry.space_group_name_H-M   'P 1'
#
loop_
_entity.id
_entity.type
_entity.pdbx_description
1 polymer ?
#
loop_
_entity_poly.entity_id
_entity_poly.type
_entity_poly.pdbx_seq_one_letter_code
_entity_poly.pdbx_strand_id
1 'polypeptide(L)'
;MRVVNASEEERQFNVELYFKEDLFDVRPYTLAPGESKSEIFSNFTFEGGELKAVLDIDDALSTDNVAYAALLKRERISVLLVTEENPFLEKALAVDEQLDLNVVTPAVYESTAPLKSHNSEGKPAYQVVIFDRYSPPTLGDGNYMYIYPPATSSSLGTSGTELKWNIGTPLETPIITDWERTHPILRHVHLENVQIGEAYQITPPATAQVLARSFELPVLFVDVAPNRKIVFAAIDILQSDLPLRIAFPVIIANTIQWFQQRTGIQEYYLRTGEVLQQRIEPLTEADSPQDVPRSITITGPENETWEIPIEQNEILFDQTQRAGFYELKRTNRSLLEATASVGEEDSPLEAAASTEEDSGTLWAVNLADETESHIGPDPAIEDLLEESVLPSGAAFLHYPPWVYLVFVAVGLSIVEWFLYQRRRID
;
A
#
# COMPACT_ATOMS: atom_id res chain seq x y z
N MET A 1 -14.27 2.13 -6.88
CA MET A 1 -14.90 3.46 -6.87
C MET A 1 -16.22 3.37 -6.11
N ARG A 2 -16.57 4.38 -5.35
CA ARG A 2 -17.88 4.55 -4.70
C ARG A 2 -18.41 5.91 -5.12
N VAL A 3 -19.67 5.97 -5.52
CA VAL A 3 -20.39 7.21 -5.88
C VAL A 3 -21.57 7.36 -4.94
N VAL A 4 -21.80 8.56 -4.46
CA VAL A 4 -22.89 8.89 -3.52
C VAL A 4 -23.70 10.05 -4.11
N ASN A 5 -25.03 9.94 -4.09
CA ASN A 5 -25.90 11.06 -4.41
C ASN A 5 -26.26 11.78 -3.11
N ALA A 6 -25.60 12.90 -2.80
CA ALA A 6 -25.87 13.71 -1.61
C ALA A 6 -27.07 14.64 -1.78
N SER A 7 -27.67 14.73 -3.00
CA SER A 7 -28.81 15.60 -3.26
C SER A 7 -30.15 14.97 -2.81
N GLU A 8 -31.20 15.81 -2.70
CA GLU A 8 -32.57 15.38 -2.37
C GLU A 8 -33.35 14.84 -3.58
N GLU A 9 -32.76 14.84 -4.78
CA GLU A 9 -33.38 14.40 -6.01
C GLU A 9 -32.69 13.17 -6.59
N GLU A 10 -33.43 12.34 -7.33
CA GLU A 10 -32.84 11.28 -8.15
C GLU A 10 -31.95 11.91 -9.24
N ARG A 11 -30.73 11.40 -9.38
CA ARG A 11 -29.76 11.87 -10.37
C ARG A 11 -29.41 10.77 -11.36
N GLN A 12 -29.38 11.15 -12.64
CA GLN A 12 -28.94 10.30 -13.74
C GLN A 12 -27.72 10.96 -14.39
N PHE A 13 -26.65 10.21 -14.49
CA PHE A 13 -25.36 10.69 -15.02
C PHE A 13 -24.55 9.54 -15.59
N ASN A 14 -23.51 9.85 -16.35
CA ASN A 14 -22.51 8.89 -16.77
C ASN A 14 -21.26 9.01 -15.89
N VAL A 15 -20.63 7.87 -15.65
CA VAL A 15 -19.27 7.80 -15.10
C VAL A 15 -18.34 7.51 -16.26
N GLU A 16 -17.49 8.44 -16.56
CA GLU A 16 -16.49 8.33 -17.59
C GLU A 16 -15.15 7.94 -16.96
N LEU A 17 -14.53 6.88 -17.49
CA LEU A 17 -13.26 6.38 -17.01
C LEU A 17 -12.16 6.67 -18.02
N TYR A 18 -11.12 7.35 -17.55
CA TYR A 18 -9.97 7.74 -18.34
C TYR A 18 -8.71 7.03 -17.85
N PHE A 19 -7.89 6.54 -18.78
CA PHE A 19 -6.53 6.14 -18.53
C PHE A 19 -5.60 7.18 -19.16
N LYS A 20 -4.84 7.89 -18.32
CA LYS A 20 -4.19 9.14 -18.71
C LYS A 20 -5.22 10.13 -19.25
N GLU A 21 -5.13 10.46 -20.54
CA GLU A 21 -6.10 11.36 -21.20
C GLU A 21 -7.13 10.61 -22.08
N ASP A 22 -6.98 9.30 -22.26
CA ASP A 22 -7.82 8.50 -23.16
C ASP A 22 -9.04 7.94 -22.43
N LEU A 23 -10.24 8.24 -22.94
CA LEU A 23 -11.50 7.65 -22.48
C LEU A 23 -11.57 6.19 -22.89
N PHE A 24 -11.73 5.26 -21.92
CA PHE A 24 -11.76 3.82 -22.21
C PHE A 24 -13.06 3.12 -21.79
N ASP A 25 -13.86 3.70 -20.88
CA ASP A 25 -15.14 3.15 -20.47
C ASP A 25 -16.11 4.26 -20.06
N VAL A 26 -17.41 4.04 -20.32
CA VAL A 26 -18.50 4.94 -19.91
C VAL A 26 -19.65 4.11 -19.38
N ARG A 27 -20.10 4.41 -18.16
CA ARG A 27 -21.19 3.69 -17.51
C ARG A 27 -22.28 4.61 -17.03
N PRO A 28 -23.56 4.33 -17.40
CA PRO A 28 -24.70 5.10 -16.92
C PRO A 28 -25.06 4.69 -15.49
N TYR A 29 -25.35 5.69 -14.66
CA TYR A 29 -25.80 5.52 -13.29
C TYR A 29 -27.10 6.26 -13.07
N THR A 30 -27.95 5.70 -12.23
CA THR A 30 -29.13 6.35 -11.65
C THR A 30 -29.09 6.09 -10.16
N LEU A 31 -29.07 7.15 -9.36
CA LEU A 31 -29.02 7.06 -7.91
C LEU A 31 -30.16 7.85 -7.31
N ALA A 32 -30.92 7.22 -6.42
CA ALA A 32 -31.94 7.88 -5.59
C ALA A 32 -31.30 8.84 -4.59
N PRO A 33 -32.06 9.76 -3.97
CA PRO A 33 -31.56 10.63 -2.90
C PRO A 33 -30.88 9.86 -1.80
N GLY A 34 -29.65 10.25 -1.41
CA GLY A 34 -28.85 9.59 -0.39
C GLY A 34 -28.31 8.19 -0.75
N GLU A 35 -28.57 7.70 -1.96
CA GLU A 35 -28.08 6.40 -2.38
C GLU A 35 -26.61 6.42 -2.70
N SER A 36 -25.91 5.34 -2.31
CA SER A 36 -24.50 5.11 -2.68
C SER A 36 -24.36 3.81 -3.46
N LYS A 37 -23.51 3.83 -4.50
CA LYS A 37 -23.17 2.65 -5.31
C LYS A 37 -21.67 2.46 -5.36
N SER A 38 -21.22 1.25 -5.01
CA SER A 38 -19.83 0.85 -5.12
C SER A 38 -19.66 -0.08 -6.32
N GLU A 39 -18.64 0.15 -7.13
CA GLU A 39 -18.30 -0.68 -8.27
C GLU A 39 -16.80 -0.94 -8.32
N ILE A 40 -16.46 -2.20 -8.64
CA ILE A 40 -15.07 -2.62 -8.83
C ILE A 40 -14.84 -2.75 -10.33
N PHE A 41 -13.89 -1.98 -10.83
CA PHE A 41 -13.43 -2.11 -12.20
C PHE A 41 -12.25 -3.08 -12.22
N SER A 42 -12.37 -4.14 -13.00
CA SER A 42 -11.36 -5.18 -13.16
C SER A 42 -11.07 -5.41 -14.64
N ASN A 43 -10.00 -6.15 -14.93
CA ASN A 43 -9.58 -6.51 -16.30
C ASN A 43 -8.95 -5.36 -17.11
N PHE A 44 -8.20 -4.48 -16.44
CA PHE A 44 -7.36 -3.51 -17.15
C PHE A 44 -6.09 -4.19 -17.68
N THR A 45 -5.78 -3.90 -18.94
CA THR A 45 -4.53 -4.32 -19.61
C THR A 45 -3.45 -3.23 -19.52
N PHE A 46 -3.68 -2.15 -18.76
CA PHE A 46 -2.76 -1.04 -18.65
C PHE A 46 -1.58 -1.35 -17.73
N GLU A 47 -0.39 -0.98 -18.16
CA GLU A 47 0.85 -1.14 -17.41
C GLU A 47 1.21 0.16 -16.65
N GLY A 48 0.53 0.40 -15.53
CA GLY A 48 0.82 1.58 -14.70
C GLY A 48 0.38 2.91 -15.31
N GLY A 49 0.09 3.89 -14.48
CA GLY A 49 -0.27 5.24 -14.89
C GLY A 49 -1.48 5.83 -14.16
N GLU A 50 -2.03 6.88 -14.73
CA GLU A 50 -3.10 7.68 -14.17
C GLU A 50 -4.47 7.13 -14.56
N LEU A 51 -5.29 6.80 -13.58
CA LEU A 51 -6.70 6.51 -13.76
C LEU A 51 -7.53 7.67 -13.20
N LYS A 52 -8.47 8.15 -13.99
CA LYS A 52 -9.41 9.20 -13.59
C LYS A 52 -10.83 8.76 -13.87
N ALA A 53 -11.71 8.91 -12.89
CA ALA A 53 -13.14 8.74 -13.03
C ALA A 53 -13.80 10.12 -12.95
N VAL A 54 -14.65 10.46 -13.92
CA VAL A 54 -15.33 11.74 -14.00
C VAL A 54 -16.84 11.48 -14.04
N LEU A 55 -17.59 12.20 -13.22
CA LEU A 55 -19.05 12.22 -13.30
C LEU A 55 -19.45 13.29 -14.31
N ASP A 56 -20.18 12.88 -15.37
CA ASP A 56 -20.77 13.82 -16.35
C ASP A 56 -22.08 14.39 -15.78
N ILE A 57 -21.91 15.30 -14.82
CA ILE A 57 -23.00 16.00 -14.14
C ILE A 57 -22.58 17.43 -13.80
N ASP A 58 -23.52 18.36 -13.90
CA ASP A 58 -23.36 19.72 -13.42
C ASP A 58 -24.06 19.88 -12.07
N ASP A 59 -23.30 20.10 -11.02
CA ASP A 59 -23.78 20.24 -9.66
C ASP A 59 -23.07 21.37 -8.89
N ALA A 60 -23.36 21.47 -7.59
CA ALA A 60 -22.87 22.56 -6.76
C ALA A 60 -21.39 22.44 -6.38
N LEU A 61 -20.77 21.24 -6.49
CA LEU A 61 -19.37 20.98 -6.11
C LEU A 61 -18.64 20.16 -7.16
N SER A 62 -18.23 20.79 -8.26
CA SER A 62 -17.58 20.08 -9.37
C SER A 62 -16.26 19.39 -9.01
N THR A 63 -15.64 19.71 -7.88
CA THR A 63 -14.37 19.14 -7.45
C THR A 63 -14.51 17.69 -6.98
N ASP A 64 -15.66 17.30 -6.42
CA ASP A 64 -15.93 15.92 -5.97
C ASP A 64 -16.47 15.03 -7.11
N ASN A 65 -16.76 15.61 -8.28
CA ASN A 65 -17.13 14.90 -9.49
C ASN A 65 -15.95 14.19 -10.17
N VAL A 66 -14.73 14.31 -9.64
CA VAL A 66 -13.54 13.68 -10.20
C VAL A 66 -12.82 12.88 -9.13
N ALA A 67 -12.56 11.62 -9.44
CA ALA A 67 -11.75 10.75 -8.57
C ALA A 67 -10.51 10.24 -9.32
N TYR A 68 -9.41 10.15 -8.61
CA TYR A 68 -8.10 9.79 -9.13
C TYR A 68 -7.61 8.49 -8.49
N ALA A 69 -6.94 7.64 -9.30
CA ALA A 69 -6.27 6.44 -8.80
C ALA A 69 -4.95 6.23 -9.55
N ALA A 70 -3.88 5.99 -8.82
CA ALA A 70 -2.58 5.67 -9.40
C ALA A 70 -2.49 4.15 -9.61
N LEU A 71 -2.33 3.73 -10.87
CA LEU A 71 -1.95 2.37 -11.20
C LEU A 71 -0.43 2.27 -11.16
N LEU A 72 0.07 1.40 -10.31
CA LEU A 72 1.49 1.11 -10.28
C LEU A 72 1.90 0.32 -11.53
N LYS A 73 3.03 0.69 -12.12
CA LYS A 73 3.65 -0.14 -13.13
C LYS A 73 4.02 -1.47 -12.47
N ARG A 74 3.48 -2.56 -13.00
CA ARG A 74 3.84 -3.90 -12.53
C ARG A 74 5.24 -4.21 -13.04
N GLU A 75 6.24 -4.04 -12.19
CA GLU A 75 7.58 -4.51 -12.49
C GLU A 75 7.56 -6.04 -12.54
N ARG A 76 8.26 -6.61 -13.52
CA ARG A 76 8.47 -8.05 -13.55
C ARG A 76 9.24 -8.48 -12.31
N ILE A 77 8.78 -9.54 -11.67
CA ILE A 77 9.39 -10.06 -10.47
C ILE A 77 10.50 -11.01 -10.88
N SER A 78 11.76 -10.66 -10.57
CA SER A 78 12.88 -11.56 -10.83
C SER A 78 12.91 -12.69 -9.81
N VAL A 79 12.75 -13.92 -10.30
CA VAL A 79 12.71 -15.16 -9.49
C VAL A 79 13.87 -16.06 -9.88
N LEU A 80 14.66 -16.48 -8.90
CA LEU A 80 15.68 -17.50 -9.08
C LEU A 80 15.19 -18.83 -8.50
N LEU A 81 15.10 -19.86 -9.32
CA LEU A 81 14.84 -21.22 -8.89
C LEU A 81 16.15 -22.01 -8.88
N VAL A 82 16.55 -22.47 -7.70
CA VAL A 82 17.72 -23.33 -7.51
C VAL A 82 17.25 -24.77 -7.29
N THR A 83 17.40 -25.59 -8.32
CA THR A 83 16.94 -27.00 -8.33
C THR A 83 17.83 -27.86 -9.19
N GLU A 84 17.94 -29.15 -8.88
CA GLU A 84 18.57 -30.10 -9.83
C GLU A 84 17.62 -30.39 -10.99
N GLU A 85 16.36 -30.69 -10.72
CA GLU A 85 15.30 -30.91 -11.70
C GLU A 85 13.94 -30.95 -11.01
N ASN A 86 13.07 -29.96 -11.25
CA ASN A 86 11.71 -29.95 -10.76
C ASN A 86 10.75 -29.29 -11.77
N PRO A 87 10.27 -30.08 -12.76
CA PRO A 87 9.42 -29.55 -13.82
C PRO A 87 8.07 -29.03 -13.32
N PHE A 88 7.61 -29.43 -12.13
CA PHE A 88 6.36 -28.91 -11.56
C PHE A 88 6.54 -27.47 -11.06
N LEU A 89 7.65 -27.18 -10.37
CA LEU A 89 7.97 -25.82 -9.93
C LEU A 89 8.24 -24.91 -11.12
N GLU A 90 9.04 -25.35 -12.09
CA GLU A 90 9.33 -24.58 -13.30
C GLU A 90 8.04 -24.19 -14.02
N LYS A 91 7.13 -25.17 -14.23
CA LYS A 91 5.85 -24.89 -14.90
C LYS A 91 4.93 -24.01 -14.08
N ALA A 92 4.85 -24.21 -12.76
CA ALA A 92 4.00 -23.40 -11.90
C ALA A 92 4.44 -21.93 -11.88
N LEU A 93 5.75 -21.68 -11.91
CA LEU A 93 6.32 -20.33 -11.98
C LEU A 93 6.20 -19.73 -13.40
N ALA A 94 6.38 -20.52 -14.46
CA ALA A 94 6.31 -20.04 -15.84
C ALA A 94 4.89 -19.68 -16.32
N VAL A 95 3.84 -20.04 -15.58
CA VAL A 95 2.45 -19.67 -15.91
C VAL A 95 2.21 -18.18 -15.70
N ASP A 96 2.91 -17.55 -14.78
CA ASP A 96 2.78 -16.13 -14.49
C ASP A 96 3.73 -15.32 -15.38
N GLU A 97 3.19 -14.63 -16.38
CA GLU A 97 3.94 -13.78 -17.31
C GLU A 97 4.64 -12.58 -16.64
N GLN A 98 4.27 -12.28 -15.40
CA GLN A 98 4.88 -11.21 -14.62
C GLN A 98 6.20 -11.64 -13.95
N LEU A 99 6.51 -12.94 -13.97
CA LEU A 99 7.75 -13.47 -13.42
C LEU A 99 8.85 -13.52 -14.50
N ASP A 100 10.03 -13.01 -14.13
CA ASP A 100 11.27 -13.24 -14.86
C ASP A 100 12.01 -14.39 -14.17
N LEU A 101 11.77 -15.61 -14.67
CA LEU A 101 12.25 -16.84 -14.05
C LEU A 101 13.62 -17.23 -14.59
N ASN A 102 14.60 -17.32 -13.71
CA ASN A 102 15.89 -17.95 -14.00
C ASN A 102 16.03 -19.26 -13.22
N VAL A 103 16.41 -20.34 -13.89
CA VAL A 103 16.57 -21.68 -13.28
C VAL A 103 18.04 -22.08 -13.33
N VAL A 104 18.58 -22.45 -12.18
CA VAL A 104 19.99 -22.88 -12.07
C VAL A 104 20.10 -24.11 -11.17
N THR A 105 21.18 -24.88 -11.38
CA THR A 105 21.50 -25.98 -10.46
C THR A 105 22.21 -25.46 -9.20
N PRO A 106 22.15 -26.18 -8.06
CA PRO A 106 22.91 -25.85 -6.86
C PRO A 106 24.39 -25.60 -7.11
N ALA A 107 25.03 -26.41 -7.97
CA ALA A 107 26.45 -26.25 -8.33
C ALA A 107 26.73 -24.91 -9.05
N VAL A 108 25.84 -24.48 -9.94
CA VAL A 108 25.92 -23.18 -10.61
C VAL A 108 25.69 -22.05 -9.60
N TYR A 109 24.70 -22.19 -8.74
CA TYR A 109 24.42 -21.20 -7.70
C TYR A 109 25.61 -21.01 -6.76
N GLU A 110 26.29 -22.08 -6.34
CA GLU A 110 27.46 -21.99 -5.46
C GLU A 110 28.67 -21.36 -6.15
N SER A 111 28.88 -21.64 -7.42
CA SER A 111 30.04 -21.15 -8.18
C SER A 111 29.89 -19.71 -8.69
N THR A 112 28.68 -19.16 -8.73
CA THR A 112 28.39 -17.88 -9.36
C THR A 112 28.09 -16.80 -8.33
N ALA A 113 29.10 -15.98 -7.99
CA ALA A 113 28.94 -14.90 -7.02
C ALA A 113 27.83 -13.87 -7.37
N PRO A 114 27.61 -13.47 -8.65
CA PRO A 114 26.55 -12.52 -8.99
C PRO A 114 25.13 -12.99 -8.64
N LEU A 115 24.87 -14.31 -8.60
CA LEU A 115 23.55 -14.83 -8.22
C LEU A 115 23.22 -14.63 -6.74
N LYS A 116 24.25 -14.39 -5.92
CA LYS A 116 24.17 -14.19 -4.46
C LYS A 116 24.27 -12.74 -4.05
N SER A 117 24.63 -11.87 -4.99
CA SER A 117 24.94 -10.46 -4.72
C SER A 117 23.78 -9.55 -5.12
N HIS A 118 23.92 -8.29 -4.77
CA HIS A 118 23.07 -7.23 -5.25
C HIS A 118 23.48 -6.84 -6.69
N ASN A 119 22.55 -6.36 -7.48
CA ASN A 119 22.84 -5.80 -8.79
C ASN A 119 23.63 -4.48 -8.67
N SER A 120 23.99 -3.87 -9.80
CA SER A 120 24.71 -2.58 -9.84
C SER A 120 23.95 -1.43 -9.16
N GLU A 121 22.64 -1.58 -8.93
CA GLU A 121 21.80 -0.61 -8.23
C GLU A 121 21.66 -0.92 -6.74
N GLY A 122 22.36 -1.95 -6.23
CA GLY A 122 22.30 -2.36 -4.84
C GLY A 122 21.04 -3.09 -4.42
N LYS A 123 20.16 -3.40 -5.36
CA LYS A 123 19.01 -4.27 -5.12
C LYS A 123 19.46 -5.73 -5.18
N PRO A 124 18.81 -6.66 -4.44
CA PRO A 124 19.07 -8.08 -4.63
C PRO A 124 18.96 -8.45 -6.11
N ALA A 125 19.89 -9.24 -6.63
CA ALA A 125 19.89 -9.67 -8.03
C ALA A 125 18.55 -10.36 -8.39
N TYR A 126 17.93 -11.01 -7.40
CA TYR A 126 16.62 -11.62 -7.51
C TYR A 126 15.74 -11.18 -6.33
N GLN A 127 14.51 -10.80 -6.63
CA GLN A 127 13.53 -10.39 -5.62
C GLN A 127 13.03 -11.58 -4.79
N VAL A 128 13.05 -12.78 -5.40
CA VAL A 128 12.68 -14.04 -4.74
C VAL A 128 13.65 -15.14 -5.15
N VAL A 129 14.12 -15.91 -4.19
CA VAL A 129 14.93 -17.10 -4.43
C VAL A 129 14.23 -18.33 -3.87
N ILE A 130 14.06 -19.36 -4.69
CA ILE A 130 13.42 -20.61 -4.33
C ILE A 130 14.48 -21.70 -4.33
N PHE A 131 14.67 -22.34 -3.19
CA PHE A 131 15.56 -23.47 -3.01
C PHE A 131 14.77 -24.76 -2.96
N ASP A 132 14.91 -25.60 -3.96
CA ASP A 132 14.29 -26.91 -4.02
C ASP A 132 15.33 -27.99 -3.70
N ARG A 133 15.11 -28.75 -2.63
CA ARG A 133 16.02 -29.79 -2.12
C ARG A 133 17.47 -29.33 -1.90
N TYR A 134 17.65 -28.05 -1.72
CA TYR A 134 18.95 -27.43 -1.51
C TYR A 134 18.84 -26.36 -0.40
N SER A 135 19.97 -26.13 0.27
CA SER A 135 20.10 -25.06 1.24
C SER A 135 21.52 -24.49 1.19
N PRO A 136 21.69 -23.19 0.91
CA PRO A 136 22.98 -22.57 0.90
C PRO A 136 23.58 -22.47 2.32
N PRO A 137 24.90 -22.45 2.47
CA PRO A 137 25.54 -22.34 3.79
C PRO A 137 25.35 -20.97 4.45
N THR A 138 25.12 -19.94 3.66
CA THR A 138 24.89 -18.57 4.14
C THR A 138 23.74 -17.93 3.36
N LEU A 139 22.97 -17.08 4.04
CA LEU A 139 21.84 -16.36 3.48
C LEU A 139 21.98 -14.88 3.77
N GLY A 140 21.74 -14.04 2.75
CA GLY A 140 21.65 -12.59 2.87
C GLY A 140 20.25 -12.09 3.23
N ASP A 141 20.04 -10.80 3.10
CA ASP A 141 18.72 -10.18 3.12
C ASP A 141 17.96 -10.56 1.84
N GLY A 142 16.63 -10.68 1.91
CA GLY A 142 15.80 -11.02 0.75
C GLY A 142 14.61 -11.92 1.08
N ASN A 143 13.95 -12.40 0.03
CA ASN A 143 12.79 -13.28 0.13
C ASN A 143 13.17 -14.69 -0.34
N TYR A 144 12.96 -15.67 0.51
CA TYR A 144 13.42 -17.03 0.29
C TYR A 144 12.32 -18.06 0.52
N MET A 145 12.18 -19.01 -0.41
CA MET A 145 11.31 -20.17 -0.23
C MET A 145 12.16 -21.43 -0.22
N TYR A 146 12.04 -22.22 0.83
CA TYR A 146 12.66 -23.53 0.95
C TYR A 146 11.63 -24.62 0.74
N ILE A 147 11.95 -25.55 -0.13
CA ILE A 147 11.12 -26.73 -0.41
C ILE A 147 11.96 -27.96 -0.17
N TYR A 148 11.56 -28.73 0.82
CA TYR A 148 12.19 -30.01 1.18
C TYR A 148 13.74 -29.93 1.24
N PRO A 149 14.33 -29.00 2.00
CA PRO A 149 15.78 -28.89 2.09
C PRO A 149 16.42 -30.11 2.76
N PRO A 150 17.68 -30.47 2.46
CA PRO A 150 18.32 -31.65 3.02
C PRO A 150 18.48 -31.56 4.55
N ALA A 151 18.36 -32.68 5.24
CA ALA A 151 18.42 -32.76 6.71
C ALA A 151 19.74 -32.25 7.32
N THR A 152 20.79 -32.18 6.52
CA THR A 152 22.11 -31.61 6.90
C THR A 152 22.10 -30.10 7.09
N SER A 153 21.03 -29.42 6.63
CA SER A 153 20.88 -27.96 6.68
C SER A 153 20.34 -27.46 8.03
N SER A 154 20.86 -27.99 9.14
CA SER A 154 20.31 -27.74 10.48
C SER A 154 20.53 -26.32 11.04
N SER A 155 21.31 -25.48 10.37
CA SER A 155 21.46 -24.06 10.75
C SER A 155 21.89 -23.22 9.56
N LEU A 156 21.15 -22.17 9.25
CA LEU A 156 21.61 -21.10 8.37
C LEU A 156 22.23 -20.00 9.21
N GLY A 157 23.55 -19.85 9.08
CA GLY A 157 24.26 -18.70 9.64
C GLY A 157 24.14 -17.52 8.68
N THR A 158 23.50 -16.44 9.10
CA THR A 158 23.69 -15.13 8.49
C THR A 158 24.68 -14.32 9.31
N SER A 159 25.39 -13.41 8.69
CA SER A 159 26.27 -12.49 9.41
C SER A 159 25.47 -11.72 10.48
N GLY A 160 25.43 -12.26 11.71
CA GLY A 160 24.80 -11.63 12.87
C GLY A 160 23.52 -12.27 13.41
N THR A 161 22.82 -13.15 12.71
CA THR A 161 21.60 -13.80 13.21
C THR A 161 21.53 -15.24 12.74
N GLU A 162 21.77 -16.20 13.64
CA GLU A 162 21.58 -17.61 13.34
C GLU A 162 20.07 -17.92 13.29
N LEU A 163 19.55 -18.27 12.11
CA LEU A 163 18.25 -18.93 11.99
C LEU A 163 18.43 -20.39 12.42
N LYS A 164 17.84 -20.74 13.53
CA LYS A 164 17.88 -22.11 14.03
C LYS A 164 16.55 -22.79 13.76
N TRP A 165 16.46 -23.51 12.65
CA TRP A 165 15.49 -24.58 12.53
C TRP A 165 16.19 -25.92 12.69
N ASN A 166 15.49 -26.89 13.25
CA ASN A 166 15.99 -28.23 13.34
C ASN A 166 15.17 -29.13 12.43
N ILE A 167 15.84 -29.75 11.47
CA ILE A 167 15.25 -30.77 10.60
C ILE A 167 15.50 -32.14 11.26
N GLY A 168 14.41 -32.76 11.66
CA GLY A 168 14.43 -34.09 12.29
C GLY A 168 14.36 -35.25 11.27
N THR A 169 13.79 -36.36 11.71
CA THR A 169 13.64 -37.54 10.88
C THR A 169 12.57 -37.36 9.80
N PRO A 170 12.71 -38.08 8.66
CA PRO A 170 11.64 -38.14 7.68
C PRO A 170 10.36 -38.74 8.27
N LEU A 171 9.23 -38.18 7.84
CA LEU A 171 7.89 -38.70 8.13
C LEU A 171 7.36 -39.38 6.88
N GLU A 172 7.06 -40.64 6.95
CA GLU A 172 6.43 -41.39 5.86
C GLU A 172 4.92 -41.13 5.83
N THR A 173 4.40 -40.79 4.64
CA THR A 173 2.97 -40.58 4.38
C THR A 173 2.26 -39.67 5.39
N PRO A 174 2.80 -38.47 5.66
CA PRO A 174 2.13 -37.53 6.57
C PRO A 174 0.82 -37.01 5.96
N ILE A 175 -0.17 -36.76 6.81
CA ILE A 175 -1.48 -36.19 6.41
C ILE A 175 -1.55 -34.77 6.96
N ILE A 176 -1.89 -33.81 6.12
CA ILE A 176 -2.15 -32.45 6.58
C ILE A 176 -3.48 -32.44 7.32
N THR A 177 -3.43 -32.14 8.61
CA THR A 177 -4.61 -32.14 9.49
C THR A 177 -5.17 -30.77 9.76
N ASP A 178 -4.32 -29.75 9.70
CA ASP A 178 -4.71 -28.38 9.97
C ASP A 178 -3.86 -27.38 9.18
N TRP A 179 -4.47 -26.27 8.74
CA TRP A 179 -3.78 -25.15 8.06
C TRP A 179 -4.49 -23.82 8.25
N GLU A 180 -3.71 -22.73 8.27
CA GLU A 180 -4.15 -21.36 8.49
C GLU A 180 -4.76 -20.76 7.21
N ARG A 181 -6.06 -20.88 7.04
CA ARG A 181 -6.79 -20.47 5.82
C ARG A 181 -6.86 -18.96 5.64
N THR A 182 -6.67 -18.20 6.70
CA THR A 182 -6.73 -16.72 6.66
C THR A 182 -5.40 -16.10 6.22
N HIS A 183 -4.31 -16.87 6.30
CA HIS A 183 -3.01 -16.37 5.86
C HIS A 183 -2.97 -16.19 4.32
N PRO A 184 -2.42 -15.07 3.79
CA PRO A 184 -2.38 -14.78 2.35
C PRO A 184 -1.86 -15.93 1.49
N ILE A 185 -0.83 -16.66 1.92
CA ILE A 185 -0.24 -17.80 1.20
C ILE A 185 -1.25 -18.93 0.99
N LEU A 186 -2.14 -19.17 1.96
CA LEU A 186 -3.11 -20.27 1.94
C LEU A 186 -4.54 -19.82 1.59
N ARG A 187 -4.71 -18.59 1.14
CA ARG A 187 -6.00 -18.08 0.67
C ARG A 187 -6.44 -18.85 -0.59
N HIS A 188 -7.68 -19.36 -0.57
CA HIS A 188 -8.25 -20.21 -1.62
C HIS A 188 -7.52 -21.54 -1.86
N VAL A 189 -6.71 -21.99 -0.90
CA VAL A 189 -5.99 -23.24 -0.94
C VAL A 189 -6.74 -24.31 -0.14
N HIS A 190 -6.92 -25.46 -0.76
CA HIS A 190 -7.53 -26.64 -0.14
C HIS A 190 -6.50 -27.76 -0.05
N LEU A 191 -6.10 -28.10 1.18
CA LEU A 191 -5.09 -29.14 1.45
C LEU A 191 -5.70 -30.45 1.95
N GLU A 192 -7.03 -30.56 1.93
CA GLU A 192 -7.71 -31.80 2.29
C GLU A 192 -7.30 -32.95 1.36
N ASN A 193 -6.99 -34.08 1.95
CA ASN A 193 -6.67 -35.32 1.23
C ASN A 193 -5.48 -35.21 0.25
N VAL A 194 -4.55 -34.29 0.49
CA VAL A 194 -3.27 -34.27 -0.22
C VAL A 194 -2.47 -35.49 0.23
N GLN A 195 -2.05 -36.31 -0.74
CA GLN A 195 -1.21 -37.46 -0.48
C GLN A 195 0.26 -37.04 -0.55
N ILE A 196 0.95 -37.16 0.57
CA ILE A 196 2.36 -36.81 0.69
C ILE A 196 3.10 -38.13 0.97
N GLY A 197 4.09 -38.47 0.13
CA GLY A 197 4.92 -39.64 0.36
C GLY A 197 5.90 -39.41 1.50
N GLU A 198 6.53 -38.24 1.54
CA GLU A 198 7.55 -37.91 2.53
C GLU A 198 7.53 -36.43 2.91
N ALA A 199 7.77 -36.15 4.19
CA ALA A 199 8.05 -34.82 4.72
C ALA A 199 9.07 -34.91 5.85
N TYR A 200 9.75 -33.82 6.16
CA TYR A 200 10.59 -33.77 7.37
C TYR A 200 9.82 -33.28 8.58
N GLN A 201 10.17 -33.86 9.74
CA GLN A 201 9.82 -33.25 11.01
C GLN A 201 10.67 -31.99 11.21
N ILE A 202 10.02 -30.85 11.46
CA ILE A 202 10.71 -29.57 11.63
C ILE A 202 10.34 -28.93 12.94
N THR A 203 11.35 -28.37 13.61
CA THR A 203 11.17 -27.45 14.72
C THR A 203 11.46 -26.04 14.19
N PRO A 204 10.43 -25.20 13.93
CA PRO A 204 10.63 -23.85 13.45
C PRO A 204 11.23 -22.96 14.54
N PRO A 205 11.83 -21.80 14.15
CA PRO A 205 12.24 -20.75 15.10
C PRO A 205 11.06 -20.27 15.93
N ALA A 206 11.33 -19.71 17.13
CA ALA A 206 10.29 -19.16 17.98
C ALA A 206 9.54 -17.97 17.38
N THR A 207 10.15 -17.28 16.40
CA THR A 207 9.59 -16.15 15.65
C THR A 207 8.67 -16.60 14.51
N ALA A 208 8.73 -17.88 14.11
CA ALA A 208 8.02 -18.36 12.95
C ALA A 208 6.52 -18.58 13.22
N GLN A 209 5.71 -18.24 12.23
CA GLN A 209 4.29 -18.56 12.20
C GLN A 209 4.08 -19.88 11.43
N VAL A 210 3.50 -20.86 12.08
CA VAL A 210 3.17 -22.14 11.45
C VAL A 210 1.89 -22.00 10.65
N LEU A 211 1.94 -22.36 9.36
CA LEU A 211 0.82 -22.26 8.43
C LEU A 211 0.12 -23.60 8.17
N ALA A 212 0.83 -24.73 8.24
CA ALA A 212 0.20 -26.04 8.10
C ALA A 212 0.90 -27.09 9.00
N ARG A 213 0.12 -28.07 9.46
CA ARG A 213 0.56 -29.14 10.35
C ARG A 213 0.11 -30.50 9.87
N SER A 214 0.96 -31.48 10.13
CA SER A 214 0.58 -32.91 10.16
C SER A 214 0.47 -33.31 11.63
N PHE A 215 -0.76 -33.39 12.16
CA PHE A 215 -1.00 -33.50 13.60
C PHE A 215 -0.31 -32.33 14.35
N GLU A 216 0.58 -32.62 15.29
CA GLU A 216 1.31 -31.60 16.03
C GLU A 216 2.58 -31.11 15.32
N LEU A 217 2.95 -31.72 14.18
CA LEU A 217 4.20 -31.41 13.49
C LEU A 217 4.03 -30.35 12.39
N PRO A 218 4.75 -29.24 12.47
CA PRO A 218 4.76 -28.24 11.42
C PRO A 218 5.30 -28.80 10.09
N VAL A 219 4.59 -28.54 8.98
CA VAL A 219 5.03 -28.91 7.62
C VAL A 219 5.17 -27.71 6.71
N LEU A 220 4.57 -26.58 7.07
CA LEU A 220 4.70 -25.30 6.39
C LEU A 220 4.74 -24.19 7.43
N PHE A 221 5.71 -23.30 7.35
CA PHE A 221 5.78 -22.11 8.20
C PHE A 221 6.41 -20.92 7.47
N VAL A 222 6.22 -19.73 8.02
CA VAL A 222 6.87 -18.49 7.58
C VAL A 222 7.64 -17.88 8.74
N ASP A 223 8.77 -17.26 8.44
CA ASP A 223 9.54 -16.45 9.36
C ASP A 223 9.83 -15.08 8.74
N VAL A 224 9.57 -14.02 9.48
CA VAL A 224 9.66 -12.65 9.00
C VAL A 224 10.61 -11.85 9.88
N ALA A 225 11.64 -11.31 9.27
CA ALA A 225 12.57 -10.36 9.87
C ALA A 225 12.54 -9.05 9.07
N PRO A 226 13.08 -7.94 9.57
CA PRO A 226 12.98 -6.63 8.91
C PRO A 226 13.37 -6.62 7.44
N ASN A 227 14.45 -7.32 7.07
CA ASN A 227 14.97 -7.36 5.70
C ASN A 227 14.87 -8.76 5.07
N ARG A 228 14.12 -9.67 5.68
CA ARG A 228 14.08 -11.06 5.21
C ARG A 228 12.74 -11.71 5.49
N LYS A 229 12.19 -12.35 4.46
CA LYS A 229 11.03 -13.22 4.59
C LYS A 229 11.40 -14.63 4.15
N ILE A 230 11.01 -15.62 4.92
CA ILE A 230 11.24 -17.01 4.60
C ILE A 230 9.92 -17.77 4.62
N VAL A 231 9.68 -18.55 3.57
CA VAL A 231 8.65 -19.58 3.53
C VAL A 231 9.35 -20.94 3.52
N PHE A 232 8.97 -21.81 4.40
CA PHE A 232 9.58 -23.12 4.54
C PHE A 232 8.53 -24.23 4.41
N ALA A 233 8.69 -25.07 3.39
CA ALA A 233 7.86 -26.26 3.15
C ALA A 233 8.69 -27.53 3.36
N ALA A 234 8.28 -28.34 4.33
CA ALA A 234 8.95 -29.59 4.68
C ALA A 234 8.58 -30.77 3.77
N ILE A 235 7.65 -30.56 2.86
CA ILE A 235 7.03 -31.59 2.02
C ILE A 235 7.88 -31.85 0.78
N ASP A 236 8.14 -33.12 0.48
CA ASP A 236 8.69 -33.52 -0.81
C ASP A 236 7.61 -33.42 -1.89
N ILE A 237 7.71 -32.37 -2.70
CA ILE A 237 6.75 -32.13 -3.78
C ILE A 237 6.77 -33.25 -4.82
N LEU A 238 7.94 -33.79 -5.13
CA LEU A 238 8.10 -34.84 -6.14
C LEU A 238 7.53 -36.19 -5.68
N GLN A 239 7.40 -36.38 -4.37
CA GLN A 239 6.77 -37.55 -3.76
C GLN A 239 5.37 -37.25 -3.21
N SER A 240 4.65 -36.31 -3.80
CA SER A 240 3.29 -36.00 -3.41
C SER A 240 2.38 -35.79 -4.65
N ASP A 241 1.07 -35.88 -4.44
CA ASP A 241 0.09 -35.54 -5.47
C ASP A 241 -0.23 -34.03 -5.51
N LEU A 242 0.38 -33.24 -4.64
CA LEU A 242 0.18 -31.79 -4.55
C LEU A 242 0.42 -31.07 -5.90
N PRO A 243 1.46 -31.38 -6.69
CA PRO A 243 1.68 -30.74 -8.01
C PRO A 243 0.57 -31.00 -9.03
N LEU A 244 -0.21 -32.06 -8.83
CA LEU A 244 -1.33 -32.40 -9.72
C LEU A 244 -2.65 -31.73 -9.31
N ARG A 245 -2.63 -30.97 -8.21
CA ARG A 245 -3.80 -30.27 -7.67
C ARG A 245 -3.74 -28.78 -7.97
N ILE A 246 -4.92 -28.17 -8.13
CA ILE A 246 -5.05 -26.71 -8.30
C ILE A 246 -4.41 -25.94 -7.12
N ALA A 247 -4.38 -26.54 -5.93
CA ALA A 247 -3.76 -25.95 -4.75
C ALA A 247 -2.28 -25.56 -4.97
N PHE A 248 -1.53 -26.34 -5.75
CA PHE A 248 -0.10 -26.13 -5.93
C PHE A 248 0.25 -24.80 -6.64
N PRO A 249 -0.19 -24.54 -7.87
CA PRO A 249 0.09 -23.26 -8.51
C PRO A 249 -0.48 -22.08 -7.72
N VAL A 250 -1.61 -22.24 -7.01
CA VAL A 250 -2.18 -21.19 -6.15
C VAL A 250 -1.27 -20.89 -4.97
N ILE A 251 -0.70 -21.90 -4.30
CA ILE A 251 0.27 -21.70 -3.19
C ILE A 251 1.51 -20.95 -3.72
N ILE A 252 2.05 -21.37 -4.86
CA ILE A 252 3.23 -20.71 -5.45
C ILE A 252 2.94 -19.26 -5.79
N ALA A 253 1.85 -18.99 -6.51
CA ALA A 253 1.45 -17.62 -6.87
C ALA A 253 1.21 -16.75 -5.61
N ASN A 254 0.47 -17.27 -4.64
CA ASN A 254 0.21 -16.57 -3.37
C ASN A 254 1.51 -16.29 -2.60
N THR A 255 2.47 -17.23 -2.63
CA THR A 255 3.76 -17.06 -1.95
C THR A 255 4.57 -15.94 -2.60
N ILE A 256 4.65 -15.91 -3.93
CA ILE A 256 5.32 -14.82 -4.67
C ILE A 256 4.65 -13.48 -4.34
N GLN A 257 3.32 -13.43 -4.38
CA GLN A 257 2.55 -12.23 -4.05
C GLN A 257 2.79 -11.77 -2.61
N TRP A 258 2.84 -12.70 -1.65
CA TRP A 258 3.11 -12.40 -0.25
C TRP A 258 4.52 -11.84 -0.03
N PHE A 259 5.51 -12.30 -0.77
CA PHE A 259 6.86 -11.74 -0.74
C PHE A 259 6.88 -10.29 -1.23
N GLN A 260 6.05 -9.95 -2.22
CA GLN A 260 5.93 -8.59 -2.75
C GLN A 260 5.17 -7.64 -1.82
N GLN A 261 4.33 -8.18 -0.92
CA GLN A 261 3.67 -7.35 0.08
C GLN A 261 4.74 -6.76 1.01
N ARG A 262 5.05 -5.50 0.81
CA ARG A 262 5.82 -4.72 1.78
C ARG A 262 5.04 -4.72 3.09
N THR A 263 5.73 -4.81 4.21
CA THR A 263 5.14 -4.66 5.55
C THR A 263 4.65 -3.23 5.69
N GLY A 264 3.38 -3.02 5.43
CA GLY A 264 2.71 -1.73 5.30
C GLY A 264 2.12 -1.65 3.90
N ILE A 265 0.80 -1.61 3.81
CA ILE A 265 0.11 -1.29 2.57
C ILE A 265 0.52 0.15 2.27
N GLN A 266 1.43 0.32 1.32
CA GLN A 266 1.71 1.64 0.78
C GLN A 266 0.53 1.95 -0.15
N GLU A 267 -0.51 2.55 0.42
CA GLU A 267 -1.63 3.07 -0.35
C GLU A 267 -1.11 4.31 -1.09
N TYR A 268 -1.02 4.24 -2.41
CA TYR A 268 -0.69 5.38 -3.27
C TYR A 268 -1.93 6.27 -3.48
N TYR A 269 -2.71 6.40 -2.42
CA TYR A 269 -3.94 7.15 -2.34
C TYR A 269 -3.95 7.97 -1.05
N LEU A 270 -4.30 9.24 -1.15
CA LEU A 270 -4.42 10.18 -0.03
C LEU A 270 -5.71 10.98 -0.17
N ARG A 271 -6.17 11.49 0.96
CA ARG A 271 -7.17 12.55 0.97
C ARG A 271 -6.49 13.90 0.89
N THR A 272 -7.20 14.89 0.38
CA THR A 272 -6.75 16.28 0.41
C THR A 272 -6.39 16.71 1.82
N GLY A 273 -5.19 17.32 1.99
CA GLY A 273 -4.65 17.76 3.27
C GLY A 273 -3.95 16.67 4.10
N GLU A 274 -3.96 15.39 3.68
CA GLU A 274 -3.16 14.36 4.33
C GLU A 274 -1.68 14.48 3.95
N VAL A 275 -0.78 14.14 4.87
CA VAL A 275 0.65 14.18 4.63
C VAL A 275 1.07 12.96 3.81
N LEU A 276 1.69 13.19 2.66
CA LEU A 276 2.34 12.16 1.88
C LEU A 276 3.61 11.73 2.59
N GLN A 277 3.64 10.47 3.03
CA GLN A 277 4.79 9.88 3.68
C GLN A 277 5.29 8.71 2.84
N GLN A 278 6.52 8.81 2.37
CA GLN A 278 7.15 7.74 1.60
C GLN A 278 8.55 7.43 2.11
N ARG A 279 8.77 6.15 2.37
CA ARG A 279 10.11 5.65 2.69
C ARG A 279 10.87 5.40 1.39
N ILE A 280 12.08 5.92 1.32
CA ILE A 280 12.99 5.72 0.20
C ILE A 280 13.99 4.66 0.61
N GLU A 281 14.15 3.65 -0.25
CA GLU A 281 15.23 2.69 -0.03
C GLU A 281 16.58 3.39 -0.22
N PRO A 282 17.51 3.25 0.75
CA PRO A 282 18.84 3.81 0.61
C PRO A 282 19.51 3.17 -0.62
N LEU A 283 20.11 4.00 -1.45
CA LEU A 283 21.06 3.53 -2.44
C LEU A 283 22.22 2.87 -1.69
N THR A 284 22.66 1.70 -2.16
CA THR A 284 23.65 0.88 -1.45
C THR A 284 25.02 1.54 -1.42
N GLU A 285 25.89 1.04 -0.51
CA GLU A 285 27.25 1.49 -0.26
C GLU A 285 28.21 1.49 -1.50
N ALA A 286 27.73 1.02 -2.66
CA ALA A 286 28.47 1.04 -3.91
C ALA A 286 28.45 2.42 -4.61
N ASP A 287 27.48 3.26 -4.29
CA ASP A 287 27.42 4.61 -4.81
C ASP A 287 28.31 5.53 -4.00
N SER A 288 29.20 6.25 -4.67
CA SER A 288 30.06 7.23 -4.02
C SER A 288 29.19 8.19 -3.19
N PRO A 289 29.65 8.67 -2.01
CA PRO A 289 28.88 9.59 -1.16
C PRO A 289 28.44 10.90 -1.85
N GLN A 290 28.86 11.12 -3.09
CA GLN A 290 28.54 12.27 -3.93
C GLN A 290 27.31 12.05 -4.83
N ASP A 291 26.87 10.78 -5.05
CA ASP A 291 25.78 10.42 -5.99
C ASP A 291 24.44 10.13 -5.32
N VAL A 292 24.36 10.24 -3.98
CA VAL A 292 23.09 10.05 -3.26
C VAL A 292 22.20 11.25 -3.51
N PRO A 293 21.02 11.08 -4.14
CA PRO A 293 20.07 12.17 -4.29
C PRO A 293 19.66 12.69 -2.91
N ARG A 294 19.93 13.96 -2.67
CA ARG A 294 19.60 14.62 -1.38
C ARG A 294 18.20 15.19 -1.38
N SER A 295 17.55 15.22 -2.52
CA SER A 295 16.21 15.76 -2.67
C SER A 295 15.41 14.97 -3.70
N ILE A 296 14.09 15.07 -3.57
CA ILE A 296 13.11 14.56 -4.53
C ILE A 296 12.32 15.73 -5.05
N THR A 297 12.06 15.73 -6.36
CA THR A 297 11.13 16.66 -6.98
C THR A 297 9.74 16.03 -6.97
N ILE A 298 8.77 16.75 -6.42
CA ILE A 298 7.35 16.39 -6.46
C ILE A 298 6.67 17.36 -7.44
N THR A 299 5.95 16.80 -8.41
CA THR A 299 5.13 17.58 -9.35
C THR A 299 3.66 17.37 -9.03
N GLY A 300 2.92 18.42 -8.78
CA GLY A 300 1.50 18.41 -8.45
C GLY A 300 0.57 18.58 -9.65
N PRO A 301 -0.77 18.60 -9.42
CA PRO A 301 -1.80 18.58 -10.47
C PRO A 301 -1.77 19.75 -11.45
N GLU A 302 -1.29 20.92 -11.05
CA GLU A 302 -1.19 22.13 -11.87
C GLU A 302 0.25 22.38 -12.36
N ASN A 303 1.08 21.34 -12.40
CA ASN A 303 2.51 21.40 -12.73
C ASN A 303 3.34 22.25 -11.74
N GLU A 304 2.84 22.45 -10.51
CA GLU A 304 3.65 23.00 -9.44
C GLU A 304 4.73 21.98 -9.07
N THR A 305 5.93 22.47 -8.76
CA THR A 305 7.06 21.61 -8.40
C THR A 305 7.64 22.01 -7.07
N TRP A 306 7.89 21.01 -6.23
CA TRP A 306 8.55 21.18 -4.93
C TRP A 306 9.78 20.29 -4.86
N GLU A 307 10.87 20.85 -4.34
CA GLU A 307 12.08 20.08 -4.06
C GLU A 307 12.13 19.79 -2.57
N ILE A 308 11.99 18.49 -2.20
CA ILE A 308 11.89 18.04 -0.81
C ILE A 308 13.19 17.34 -0.43
N PRO A 309 13.85 17.74 0.66
CA PRO A 309 15.04 17.04 1.15
C PRO A 309 14.67 15.65 1.69
N ILE A 310 15.56 14.68 1.48
CA ILE A 310 15.43 13.34 2.04
C ILE A 310 16.01 13.34 3.43
N GLU A 311 15.19 13.14 4.46
CA GLU A 311 15.60 13.02 5.84
C GLU A 311 15.41 11.59 6.34
N GLN A 312 16.47 10.96 6.85
CA GLN A 312 16.43 9.60 7.41
C GLN A 312 15.80 8.54 6.48
N ASN A 313 16.00 8.66 5.15
CA ASN A 313 15.41 7.83 4.12
C ASN A 313 13.87 7.91 4.06
N GLU A 314 13.31 9.03 4.44
CA GLU A 314 11.87 9.29 4.42
C GLU A 314 11.59 10.66 3.83
N ILE A 315 10.47 10.76 3.11
CA ILE A 315 9.93 12.02 2.59
C ILE A 315 8.62 12.28 3.33
N LEU A 316 8.46 13.51 3.78
CA LEU A 316 7.23 14.04 4.32
C LEU A 316 6.83 15.25 3.47
N PHE A 317 5.64 15.19 2.87
CA PHE A 317 5.12 16.28 2.05
C PHE A 317 3.68 16.59 2.44
N ASP A 318 3.41 17.84 2.79
CA ASP A 318 2.14 18.32 3.36
C ASP A 318 1.33 19.22 2.41
N GLN A 319 1.84 19.50 1.18
CA GLN A 319 1.16 20.35 0.22
C GLN A 319 0.20 19.55 -0.68
N THR A 320 -0.68 18.76 -0.06
CA THR A 320 -1.66 17.88 -0.73
C THR A 320 -3.08 18.44 -0.71
N GLN A 321 -3.24 19.77 -0.69
CA GLN A 321 -4.55 20.44 -0.57
C GLN A 321 -5.40 20.34 -1.83
N ARG A 322 -4.82 19.97 -2.96
CA ARG A 322 -5.52 19.82 -4.23
C ARG A 322 -5.68 18.36 -4.61
N ALA A 323 -6.87 18.00 -5.09
CA ALA A 323 -7.11 16.69 -5.67
C ALA A 323 -6.43 16.56 -7.02
N GLY A 324 -5.85 15.40 -7.32
CA GLY A 324 -5.15 15.13 -8.56
C GLY A 324 -3.97 14.19 -8.39
N PHE A 325 -3.09 14.16 -9.37
CA PHE A 325 -1.90 13.35 -9.37
C PHE A 325 -0.67 14.11 -8.86
N TYR A 326 0.12 13.43 -8.03
CA TYR A 326 1.41 13.90 -7.55
C TYR A 326 2.47 12.89 -7.97
N GLU A 327 3.42 13.34 -8.80
CA GLU A 327 4.50 12.52 -9.32
C GLU A 327 5.80 12.82 -8.57
N LEU A 328 6.42 11.81 -7.98
CA LEU A 328 7.67 11.91 -7.26
C LEU A 328 8.81 11.41 -8.15
N LYS A 329 9.77 12.27 -8.50
CA LYS A 329 10.97 11.94 -9.27
C LYS A 329 12.23 12.18 -8.47
N ARG A 330 13.18 11.24 -8.53
CA ARG A 330 14.50 11.42 -7.93
C ARG A 330 15.31 12.42 -8.76
N THR A 331 15.84 13.45 -8.13
CA THR A 331 16.69 14.44 -8.82
C THR A 331 18.13 13.94 -8.82
N ASN A 332 18.61 13.44 -9.94
CA ASN A 332 20.02 13.10 -10.14
C ASN A 332 20.79 14.37 -10.55
N ARG A 333 21.58 14.94 -9.65
CA ARG A 333 22.32 16.20 -9.86
C ARG A 333 23.43 16.11 -10.92
N SER A 334 23.90 14.89 -11.25
CA SER A 334 24.92 14.66 -12.26
C SER A 334 24.51 15.09 -13.68
N LEU A 335 23.20 15.07 -13.99
CA LEU A 335 22.67 15.52 -15.28
C LEU A 335 22.57 17.06 -15.39
N LEU A 336 22.33 17.75 -14.28
CA LEU A 336 22.23 19.23 -14.28
C LEU A 336 23.60 19.92 -14.41
N GLU A 337 24.67 19.34 -13.88
CA GLU A 337 26.02 19.90 -14.03
C GLU A 337 26.63 19.58 -15.41
N ALA A 338 26.24 18.47 -16.05
CA ALA A 338 26.68 18.12 -17.40
C ALA A 338 26.04 19.05 -18.46
N THR A 339 24.81 19.51 -18.28
CA THR A 339 24.17 20.47 -19.20
C THR A 339 24.61 21.92 -18.97
N ALA A 340 25.12 22.26 -17.81
CA ALA A 340 25.63 23.61 -17.51
C ALA A 340 27.08 23.84 -17.97
N SER A 341 27.84 22.78 -18.31
CA SER A 341 29.25 22.88 -18.73
C SER A 341 29.49 22.79 -20.24
N VAL A 342 28.45 22.57 -21.06
CA VAL A 342 28.56 22.60 -22.52
C VAL A 342 28.16 23.97 -23.02
N GLY A 343 29.16 24.88 -23.05
CA GLY A 343 29.09 26.10 -23.85
C GLY A 343 29.22 25.73 -25.33
N GLU A 344 28.45 26.49 -26.14
CA GLU A 344 28.41 26.54 -27.59
C GLU A 344 29.63 25.96 -28.31
N GLU A 345 29.46 24.92 -29.14
CA GLU A 345 29.79 24.82 -30.57
C GLU A 345 29.70 23.41 -31.10
N ASP A 346 28.90 23.29 -32.18
CA ASP A 346 28.95 22.33 -33.29
C ASP A 346 28.67 20.83 -33.13
N SER A 347 27.60 20.47 -33.82
CA SER A 347 27.26 19.22 -34.52
C SER A 347 26.36 18.20 -33.80
N PRO A 348 25.27 17.77 -34.49
CA PRO A 348 24.33 16.79 -33.99
C PRO A 348 24.90 15.38 -34.21
N LEU A 349 25.50 14.81 -33.19
CA LEU A 349 25.68 13.36 -33.11
C LEU A 349 24.55 12.85 -32.23
N GLU A 350 23.64 12.11 -32.83
CA GLU A 350 22.69 11.22 -32.16
C GLU A 350 23.42 10.28 -31.19
N ALA A 351 23.67 10.78 -30.01
CA ALA A 351 23.88 9.90 -28.87
C ALA A 351 22.46 9.51 -28.42
N ALA A 352 22.02 8.33 -28.86
CA ALA A 352 20.92 7.62 -28.20
C ALA A 352 21.34 7.42 -26.74
N ALA A 353 21.12 8.42 -25.92
CA ALA A 353 21.01 8.25 -24.48
C ALA A 353 19.77 7.38 -24.28
N SER A 354 19.97 6.11 -23.98
CA SER A 354 18.97 5.29 -23.33
C SER A 354 18.67 5.97 -21.97
N THR A 355 17.78 6.93 -21.99
CA THR A 355 17.08 7.39 -20.82
C THR A 355 16.26 6.21 -20.33
N GLU A 356 16.82 5.43 -19.41
CA GLU A 356 15.99 4.69 -18.47
C GLU A 356 15.18 5.78 -17.78
N GLU A 357 13.93 5.91 -18.19
CA GLU A 357 12.94 6.72 -17.51
C GLU A 357 12.86 6.18 -16.09
N ASP A 358 13.51 6.87 -15.14
CA ASP A 358 13.31 6.66 -13.73
C ASP A 358 11.81 6.85 -13.49
N SER A 359 11.10 5.73 -13.41
CA SER A 359 9.64 5.71 -13.33
C SER A 359 9.26 6.30 -11.97
N GLY A 360 8.92 7.59 -11.99
CA GLY A 360 8.49 8.33 -10.83
C GLY A 360 7.36 7.59 -10.10
N THR A 361 7.34 7.69 -8.78
CA THR A 361 6.23 7.15 -8.00
C THR A 361 5.04 8.08 -8.12
N LEU A 362 3.90 7.54 -8.57
CA LEU A 362 2.66 8.29 -8.75
C LEU A 362 1.74 8.11 -7.54
N TRP A 363 1.23 9.23 -7.02
CA TRP A 363 0.24 9.28 -5.95
C TRP A 363 -1.05 9.92 -6.44
N ALA A 364 -2.18 9.41 -5.97
CA ALA A 364 -3.50 9.99 -6.23
C ALA A 364 -4.05 10.64 -4.96
N VAL A 365 -4.39 11.91 -5.04
CA VAL A 365 -5.02 12.66 -3.95
C VAL A 365 -6.46 12.97 -4.34
N ASN A 366 -7.41 12.65 -3.47
CA ASN A 366 -8.84 12.83 -3.72
C ASN A 366 -9.50 13.68 -2.63
N LEU A 367 -10.50 14.43 -3.03
CA LEU A 367 -11.47 14.99 -2.10
C LEU A 367 -12.39 13.84 -1.67
N ALA A 368 -12.16 13.24 -0.51
CA ALA A 368 -12.84 12.02 -0.06
C ALA A 368 -13.56 12.20 1.27
N ASP A 369 -14.06 13.39 1.54
CA ASP A 369 -14.88 13.66 2.72
C ASP A 369 -16.36 13.68 2.30
N GLU A 370 -17.13 12.68 2.77
CA GLU A 370 -18.57 12.59 2.52
C GLU A 370 -19.32 13.78 3.14
N THR A 371 -18.75 14.45 4.13
CA THR A 371 -19.38 15.59 4.81
C THR A 371 -19.27 16.86 3.97
N GLU A 372 -18.25 17.02 3.14
CA GLU A 372 -18.08 18.18 2.26
C GLU A 372 -19.07 18.18 1.09
N SER A 373 -19.54 17.00 0.66
CA SER A 373 -20.56 16.87 -0.39
C SER A 373 -21.98 17.17 0.12
N HIS A 374 -22.20 17.24 1.45
CA HIS A 374 -23.46 17.64 2.05
C HIS A 374 -23.52 19.17 2.20
N ILE A 375 -23.73 19.86 1.10
CA ILE A 375 -23.82 21.36 1.06
C ILE A 375 -25.19 21.88 1.53
N GLY A 376 -26.12 20.99 1.87
CA GLY A 376 -27.42 21.38 2.43
C GLY A 376 -27.30 22.03 3.82
N PRO A 377 -28.26 22.85 4.24
CA PRO A 377 -28.27 23.38 5.59
C PRO A 377 -28.28 22.20 6.59
N ASP A 378 -27.35 22.24 7.55
CA ASP A 378 -27.31 21.25 8.63
C ASP A 378 -28.66 21.24 9.34
N PRO A 379 -29.39 20.11 9.39
CA PRO A 379 -30.70 20.05 10.08
C PRO A 379 -30.63 20.53 11.54
N ALA A 380 -29.48 20.41 12.18
CA ALA A 380 -29.27 20.97 13.53
C ALA A 380 -29.27 22.52 13.53
N ILE A 381 -28.87 23.15 12.41
CA ILE A 381 -28.92 24.61 12.23
C ILE A 381 -30.34 25.03 11.84
N GLU A 382 -31.06 24.25 11.06
CA GLU A 382 -32.44 24.48 10.69
C GLU A 382 -33.36 24.40 11.91
N ASP A 383 -33.20 23.40 12.79
CA ASP A 383 -33.89 23.29 14.10
C ASP A 383 -33.55 24.49 15.01
N LEU A 384 -32.32 24.95 15.04
CA LEU A 384 -31.91 26.14 15.79
C LEU A 384 -32.48 27.43 15.20
N LEU A 385 -32.69 27.51 13.90
CA LEU A 385 -33.32 28.66 13.25
C LEU A 385 -34.84 28.64 13.44
N GLU A 386 -35.50 27.47 13.40
CA GLU A 386 -36.93 27.35 13.75
C GLU A 386 -37.17 27.62 15.23
N GLU A 387 -36.32 27.20 16.15
CA GLU A 387 -36.39 27.50 17.56
C GLU A 387 -36.08 28.97 17.87
N SER A 388 -35.39 29.68 16.98
CA SER A 388 -35.08 31.11 17.11
C SER A 388 -36.19 32.05 16.62
N VAL A 389 -37.24 31.55 15.96
CA VAL A 389 -38.45 32.33 15.69
C VAL A 389 -39.26 32.50 16.97
N LEU A 390 -38.78 33.40 17.83
CA LEU A 390 -39.50 33.80 19.04
C LEU A 390 -40.86 34.33 18.62
N PRO A 391 -41.96 33.89 19.33
CA PRO A 391 -43.27 34.42 19.09
C PRO A 391 -43.25 35.93 19.33
N SER A 392 -43.77 36.67 18.37
CA SER A 392 -43.80 38.15 18.26
C SER A 392 -44.48 38.89 19.46
N GLY A 393 -44.51 38.31 20.64
CA GLY A 393 -45.10 38.84 21.84
C GLY A 393 -44.20 38.91 23.07
N ALA A 394 -42.96 38.35 23.02
CA ALA A 394 -42.10 38.25 24.22
C ALA A 394 -40.85 39.14 24.14
N ALA A 395 -40.97 40.33 23.54
CA ALA A 395 -39.83 41.25 23.40
C ALA A 395 -39.28 41.82 24.74
N PHE A 396 -39.84 41.40 25.88
CA PHE A 396 -39.42 41.90 27.20
C PHE A 396 -38.49 41.01 28.00
N LEU A 397 -38.12 39.82 27.52
CA LEU A 397 -37.30 38.85 28.28
C LEU A 397 -35.93 38.60 27.65
N HIS A 398 -35.32 39.62 27.05
CA HIS A 398 -34.03 39.48 26.33
C HIS A 398 -32.78 39.58 27.21
N TYR A 399 -32.96 39.83 28.51
CA TYR A 399 -31.80 39.96 29.40
C TYR A 399 -31.74 38.79 30.38
N PRO A 400 -30.54 38.31 30.73
CA PRO A 400 -30.40 37.25 31.71
C PRO A 400 -31.03 37.67 33.07
N PRO A 401 -31.59 36.75 33.84
CA PRO A 401 -32.39 37.04 35.05
C PRO A 401 -31.73 37.97 36.06
N TRP A 402 -30.41 38.01 36.13
CA TRP A 402 -29.67 38.88 37.02
C TRP A 402 -29.83 40.38 36.68
N VAL A 403 -30.09 40.72 35.41
CA VAL A 403 -30.33 42.12 34.98
C VAL A 403 -31.60 42.65 35.60
N TYR A 404 -32.65 41.84 35.68
CA TYR A 404 -33.91 42.20 36.34
C TYR A 404 -33.71 42.37 37.84
N LEU A 405 -32.88 41.57 38.48
CA LEU A 405 -32.51 41.72 39.89
C LEU A 405 -31.79 43.04 40.15
N VAL A 406 -30.93 43.49 39.22
CA VAL A 406 -30.28 44.80 39.30
C VAL A 406 -31.29 45.93 39.26
N PHE A 407 -32.28 45.87 38.34
CA PHE A 407 -33.34 46.90 38.29
C PHE A 407 -34.23 46.93 39.55
N VAL A 408 -34.52 45.75 40.11
CA VAL A 408 -35.26 45.66 41.38
C VAL A 408 -34.44 46.26 42.53
N ALA A 409 -33.15 45.94 42.61
CA ALA A 409 -32.23 46.48 43.60
C ALA A 409 -32.14 48.03 43.55
N VAL A 410 -31.98 48.56 42.31
CA VAL A 410 -31.96 50.02 42.09
C VAL A 410 -33.28 50.64 42.47
N GLY A 411 -34.44 50.02 42.14
CA GLY A 411 -35.74 50.49 42.50
C GLY A 411 -35.96 50.54 44.05
N LEU A 412 -35.53 49.49 44.73
CA LEU A 412 -35.58 49.44 46.21
C LEU A 412 -34.68 50.51 46.85
N SER A 413 -33.46 50.74 46.30
CA SER A 413 -32.60 51.81 46.79
C SER A 413 -33.18 53.22 46.59
N ILE A 414 -33.91 53.45 45.50
CA ILE A 414 -34.60 54.72 45.24
C ILE A 414 -35.74 54.88 46.24
N VAL A 415 -36.53 53.86 46.53
CA VAL A 415 -37.59 53.85 47.49
C VAL A 415 -37.07 54.10 48.93
N GLU A 416 -35.95 53.42 49.28
CA GLU A 416 -35.30 53.62 50.58
C GLU A 416 -34.82 55.06 50.76
N TRP A 417 -34.16 55.60 49.70
CA TRP A 417 -33.70 56.98 49.67
C TRP A 417 -34.83 57.95 49.81
N PHE A 418 -35.97 57.72 49.13
CA PHE A 418 -37.13 58.55 49.19
C PHE A 418 -37.76 58.54 50.59
N LEU A 419 -37.90 57.36 51.22
CA LEU A 419 -38.42 57.21 52.59
C LEU A 419 -37.44 57.85 53.61
N TYR A 420 -36.14 57.77 53.40
CA TYR A 420 -35.19 58.44 54.27
C TYR A 420 -35.23 59.95 54.17
N GLN A 421 -35.43 60.52 52.97
CA GLN A 421 -35.61 61.95 52.76
C GLN A 421 -36.91 62.41 53.43
N ARG A 422 -38.00 61.66 53.34
CA ARG A 422 -39.30 61.99 53.96
C ARG A 422 -39.24 62.01 55.47
N ARG A 423 -38.44 61.14 56.10
CA ARG A 423 -38.19 61.12 57.52
C ARG A 423 -37.33 62.27 58.07
N ARG A 424 -36.71 63.04 57.17
CA ARG A 424 -35.92 64.21 57.55
C ARG A 424 -36.62 65.52 57.45
N ILE A 425 -37.90 65.55 57.01
CA ILE A 425 -38.70 66.71 56.76
C ILE A 425 -39.83 66.83 57.88
N ASP A 426 -40.07 65.77 58.66
CA ASP A 426 -40.84 65.76 59.86
C ASP A 426 -39.89 65.88 61.07
#